data_500c57e57c6ae4527209462821931551
#
_entry.id   500c57e57c6ae4527209462821931551
#
_cell.length_a   1.000
_cell.length_b   1.000
_cell.length_c   1.000
_cell.angle_alpha   90.00
_cell.angle_beta   90.00
_cell.angle_gamma   90.00
#
_symmetry.space_group_name_H-M   'P 1'
#
loop_
_entity.id
_entity.type
_entity.pdbx_description
1 polymer ?
#
loop_
_entity_poly.entity_id
_entity_poly.type
_entity_poly.pdbx_seq_one_letter_code
_entity_poly.pdbx_strand_id
1 'polypeptide(L)'
;GTTDCVVTENDDGTVTYDIKLREDLKFSDGEPVTIDDVIFSMYVFLDPTYDGSVTMYSTPIVGLDEYRSSMTTLSKLIAEAGEDNTDNTKFTAEQQKAFWDAVNDGGVKFAQEIIDKCVESGAAADANDAAGAAAAWNLGELPAGATAKDMFELIGANYDWNFSAMEAETAGTALSDLIPEDVYAYSTTGVNVGDAVASVAGIVKTGDYSMTLTTTELSTTMIYQLQMPI
;
A
#
# COMPACT_ATOMS: atom_id res chain seq x y z
N GLY A 1 1.29 -21.39 -17.90
CA GLY A 1 2.49 -21.93 -17.36
C GLY A 1 2.39 -23.14 -16.46
N THR A 2 1.28 -23.36 -15.71
CA THR A 2 1.12 -24.45 -14.74
C THR A 2 0.77 -25.77 -15.44
N THR A 3 1.38 -26.88 -15.03
CA THR A 3 1.00 -28.25 -15.48
C THR A 3 0.00 -28.87 -14.54
N ASP A 4 0.05 -28.53 -13.25
CA ASP A 4 -0.80 -29.14 -12.22
C ASP A 4 -1.00 -28.14 -11.06
N CYS A 5 -2.16 -28.21 -10.42
CA CYS A 5 -2.48 -27.49 -9.19
C CYS A 5 -3.42 -28.37 -8.36
N VAL A 6 -2.88 -29.01 -7.33
CA VAL A 6 -3.66 -29.85 -6.41
C VAL A 6 -4.05 -29.01 -5.21
N VAL A 7 -5.35 -29.00 -4.88
CA VAL A 7 -5.91 -28.26 -3.73
C VAL A 7 -6.24 -29.25 -2.62
N THR A 8 -5.73 -29.02 -1.43
CA THR A 8 -5.96 -29.85 -0.25
C THR A 8 -6.48 -29.00 0.90
N GLU A 9 -7.65 -29.35 1.43
CA GLU A 9 -8.14 -28.79 2.70
C GLU A 9 -7.50 -29.54 3.86
N ASN A 10 -6.82 -28.83 4.75
CA ASN A 10 -6.12 -29.41 5.89
C ASN A 10 -7.04 -29.53 7.11
N ASP A 11 -6.71 -30.41 8.04
CA ASP A 11 -7.49 -30.64 9.27
C ASP A 11 -7.58 -29.40 10.19
N ASP A 12 -6.66 -28.45 10.05
CA ASP A 12 -6.63 -27.19 10.79
C ASP A 12 -7.44 -26.06 10.13
N GLY A 13 -8.11 -26.36 9.02
CA GLY A 13 -8.92 -25.41 8.26
C GLY A 13 -8.14 -24.59 7.23
N THR A 14 -6.82 -24.71 7.17
CA THR A 14 -6.02 -24.09 6.10
C THR A 14 -6.18 -24.85 4.79
N VAL A 15 -5.84 -24.21 3.68
CA VAL A 15 -5.90 -24.82 2.35
C VAL A 15 -4.56 -24.69 1.66
N THR A 16 -4.01 -25.81 1.21
CA THR A 16 -2.75 -25.90 0.48
C THR A 16 -3.00 -26.07 -1.01
N TYR A 17 -2.32 -25.28 -1.81
CA TYR A 17 -2.28 -25.34 -3.27
C TYR A 17 -0.89 -25.84 -3.67
N ASP A 18 -0.77 -27.08 -4.12
CA ASP A 18 0.46 -27.64 -4.68
C ASP A 18 0.53 -27.28 -6.16
N ILE A 19 1.48 -26.44 -6.52
CA ILE A 19 1.61 -25.83 -7.85
C ILE A 19 2.86 -26.38 -8.53
N LYS A 20 2.71 -26.83 -9.80
CA LYS A 20 3.82 -27.28 -10.65
C LYS A 20 3.85 -26.48 -11.95
N LEU A 21 5.00 -25.96 -12.29
CA LEU A 21 5.27 -25.32 -13.57
C LEU A 21 5.67 -26.33 -14.64
N ARG A 22 5.51 -25.93 -15.88
CA ARG A 22 6.15 -26.60 -17.04
C ARG A 22 7.65 -26.32 -17.01
N GLU A 23 8.46 -27.35 -17.24
CA GLU A 23 9.92 -27.25 -17.25
C GLU A 23 10.49 -26.70 -18.59
N ASP A 24 9.64 -26.56 -19.62
CA ASP A 24 10.04 -26.10 -20.96
C ASP A 24 9.76 -24.59 -21.17
N LEU A 25 9.32 -23.86 -20.14
CA LEU A 25 9.07 -22.43 -20.23
C LEU A 25 10.38 -21.64 -20.27
N LYS A 26 10.38 -20.62 -21.12
CA LYS A 26 11.55 -19.73 -21.26
C LYS A 26 11.09 -18.27 -21.40
N PHE A 27 11.92 -17.38 -20.91
CA PHE A 27 11.85 -15.96 -21.24
C PHE A 27 12.20 -15.69 -22.71
N SER A 28 11.98 -14.48 -23.18
CA SER A 28 12.24 -14.07 -24.57
C SER A 28 13.73 -14.10 -24.94
N ASP A 29 14.62 -14.02 -23.97
CA ASP A 29 16.08 -14.13 -24.12
C ASP A 29 16.59 -15.58 -24.14
N GLY A 30 15.69 -16.55 -23.86
CA GLY A 30 15.97 -17.98 -23.88
C GLY A 30 16.30 -18.59 -22.52
N GLU A 31 16.41 -17.79 -21.46
CA GLU A 31 16.61 -18.30 -20.08
C GLU A 31 15.38 -19.07 -19.59
N PRO A 32 15.56 -20.15 -18.81
CA PRO A 32 14.45 -20.92 -18.28
C PRO A 32 13.64 -20.11 -17.26
N VAL A 33 12.31 -20.23 -17.27
CA VAL A 33 11.43 -19.75 -16.21
C VAL A 33 11.34 -20.81 -15.13
N THR A 34 11.68 -20.44 -13.91
CA THR A 34 11.67 -21.33 -12.73
C THR A 34 10.61 -20.88 -11.72
N ILE A 35 10.45 -21.65 -10.64
CA ILE A 35 9.54 -21.27 -9.56
C ILE A 35 10.06 -20.04 -8.79
N ASP A 36 11.35 -19.76 -8.81
CA ASP A 36 11.92 -18.59 -8.17
C ASP A 36 11.41 -17.30 -8.83
N ASP A 37 11.21 -17.29 -10.15
CA ASP A 37 10.66 -16.15 -10.89
C ASP A 37 9.19 -15.89 -10.51
N VAL A 38 8.42 -16.98 -10.31
CA VAL A 38 7.04 -16.89 -9.83
C VAL A 38 6.98 -16.32 -8.42
N ILE A 39 7.79 -16.88 -7.51
CA ILE A 39 7.86 -16.42 -6.10
C ILE A 39 8.33 -14.96 -6.06
N PHE A 40 9.34 -14.58 -6.84
CA PHE A 40 9.78 -13.19 -6.94
C PHE A 40 8.65 -12.27 -7.38
N SER A 41 7.91 -12.64 -8.43
CA SER A 41 6.76 -11.85 -8.91
C SER A 41 5.67 -11.72 -7.84
N MET A 42 5.40 -12.80 -7.07
CA MET A 42 4.48 -12.73 -5.93
C MET A 42 4.97 -11.71 -4.89
N TYR A 43 6.24 -11.74 -4.50
CA TYR A 43 6.78 -10.81 -3.51
C TYR A 43 6.74 -9.35 -3.98
N VAL A 44 6.87 -9.06 -5.28
CA VAL A 44 6.68 -7.71 -5.81
C VAL A 44 5.26 -7.19 -5.51
N PHE A 45 4.22 -8.03 -5.69
CA PHE A 45 2.83 -7.63 -5.41
C PHE A 45 2.47 -7.67 -3.91
N LEU A 46 3.20 -8.44 -3.10
CA LEU A 46 2.99 -8.56 -1.66
C LEU A 46 3.79 -7.55 -0.85
N ASP A 47 4.72 -6.82 -1.48
CA ASP A 47 5.54 -5.83 -0.79
C ASP A 47 4.66 -4.77 -0.13
N PRO A 48 4.89 -4.42 1.16
CA PRO A 48 4.13 -3.38 1.85
C PRO A 48 4.14 -2.01 1.17
N THR A 49 5.18 -1.73 0.38
CA THR A 49 5.34 -0.46 -0.35
C THR A 49 4.77 -0.49 -1.77
N TYR A 50 4.22 -1.63 -2.21
CA TYR A 50 3.59 -1.74 -3.52
C TYR A 50 2.31 -0.91 -3.60
N ASP A 51 2.26 0.03 -4.54
CA ASP A 51 1.20 1.02 -4.74
C ASP A 51 0.19 0.66 -5.85
N GLY A 52 0.27 -0.56 -6.38
CA GLY A 52 -0.63 -1.04 -7.43
C GLY A 52 -1.87 -1.76 -6.89
N SER A 53 -2.34 -2.79 -7.65
CA SER A 53 -3.55 -3.53 -7.31
C SER A 53 -3.48 -4.25 -5.97
N VAL A 54 -4.48 -4.04 -5.12
CA VAL A 54 -4.63 -4.68 -3.81
C VAL A 54 -4.99 -6.18 -3.88
N THR A 55 -5.33 -6.68 -5.07
CA THR A 55 -5.90 -8.02 -5.25
C THR A 55 -5.06 -9.13 -4.64
N MET A 56 -3.73 -9.08 -4.78
CA MET A 56 -2.85 -10.13 -4.30
C MET A 56 -2.68 -10.09 -2.77
N TYR A 57 -2.48 -8.91 -2.20
CA TYR A 57 -2.27 -8.82 -0.75
C TYR A 57 -3.57 -8.81 0.07
N SER A 58 -4.75 -8.76 -0.56
CA SER A 58 -6.02 -9.06 0.10
C SER A 58 -6.35 -10.56 0.16
N THR A 59 -5.47 -11.40 -0.38
CA THR A 59 -5.62 -12.85 -0.33
C THR A 59 -5.20 -13.37 1.05
N PRO A 60 -5.95 -14.32 1.67
CA PRO A 60 -5.68 -14.79 3.02
C PRO A 60 -4.51 -15.81 3.05
N ILE A 61 -3.31 -15.39 2.64
CA ILE A 61 -2.11 -16.24 2.65
C ILE A 61 -1.56 -16.32 4.07
N VAL A 62 -1.24 -17.53 4.53
CA VAL A 62 -0.65 -17.75 5.87
C VAL A 62 0.65 -16.97 6.03
N GLY A 63 0.76 -16.15 7.09
CA GLY A 63 1.93 -15.34 7.41
C GLY A 63 2.08 -14.07 6.56
N LEU A 64 1.08 -13.71 5.73
CA LEU A 64 1.13 -12.48 4.94
C LEU A 64 0.98 -11.24 5.79
N ASP A 65 0.06 -11.25 6.75
CA ASP A 65 -0.15 -10.12 7.66
C ASP A 65 1.09 -9.85 8.50
N GLU A 66 1.76 -10.89 9.00
CA GLU A 66 3.01 -10.78 9.75
C GLU A 66 4.15 -10.23 8.87
N TYR A 67 4.24 -10.70 7.62
CA TYR A 67 5.23 -10.19 6.66
C TYR A 67 5.00 -8.70 6.37
N ARG A 68 3.76 -8.31 6.08
CA ARG A 68 3.42 -6.92 5.75
C ARG A 68 3.51 -6.00 6.97
N SER A 69 3.15 -6.45 8.17
CA SER A 69 3.19 -5.64 9.40
C SER A 69 4.62 -5.39 9.91
N SER A 70 5.61 -6.14 9.45
CA SER A 70 7.02 -5.90 9.77
C SER A 70 7.62 -4.70 9.05
N MET A 71 6.95 -4.19 8.03
CA MET A 71 7.37 -3.04 7.24
C MET A 71 6.24 -2.01 7.12
N THR A 72 6.61 -0.75 6.99
CA THR A 72 5.69 0.35 6.66
C THR A 72 6.39 1.35 5.75
N THR A 73 5.65 2.29 5.17
CA THR A 73 6.26 3.38 4.40
C THR A 73 6.80 4.46 5.32
N LEU A 74 7.82 5.16 4.88
CA LEU A 74 8.43 6.26 5.64
C LEU A 74 7.42 7.38 5.89
N SER A 75 6.59 7.73 4.91
CA SER A 75 5.53 8.74 5.03
C SER A 75 4.53 8.39 6.15
N LYS A 76 3.99 7.16 6.14
CA LYS A 76 3.06 6.67 7.16
C LYS A 76 3.70 6.68 8.55
N LEU A 77 4.94 6.19 8.65
CA LEU A 77 5.66 6.13 9.92
C LEU A 77 5.89 7.52 10.53
N ILE A 78 6.29 8.52 9.72
CA ILE A 78 6.46 9.89 10.21
C ILE A 78 5.12 10.52 10.59
N ALA A 79 4.08 10.30 9.80
CA ALA A 79 2.74 10.81 10.07
C ALA A 79 2.16 10.26 11.38
N GLU A 80 2.26 8.94 11.60
CA GLU A 80 1.81 8.30 12.85
C GLU A 80 2.61 8.73 14.07
N ALA A 81 3.90 9.05 13.92
CA ALA A 81 4.72 9.60 14.98
C ALA A 81 4.29 11.02 15.39
N GLY A 82 3.74 11.78 14.45
CA GLY A 82 3.28 13.16 14.65
C GLY A 82 4.36 14.21 14.47
N GLU A 83 3.90 15.47 14.26
CA GLU A 83 4.80 16.60 14.00
C GLU A 83 5.75 16.90 15.17
N ASP A 84 5.26 16.78 16.40
CA ASP A 84 6.01 17.06 17.63
C ASP A 84 6.88 15.88 18.10
N ASN A 85 7.00 14.80 17.29
CA ASN A 85 7.78 13.63 17.66
C ASN A 85 9.27 13.97 17.89
N THR A 86 9.85 13.40 18.94
CA THR A 86 11.27 13.56 19.31
C THR A 86 12.06 12.25 19.21
N ASP A 87 11.39 11.12 18.93
CA ASP A 87 12.03 9.83 18.71
C ASP A 87 12.34 9.62 17.22
N ASN A 88 13.60 9.77 16.86
CA ASN A 88 14.07 9.62 15.48
C ASN A 88 14.89 8.32 15.30
N THR A 89 14.52 7.25 15.99
CA THR A 89 15.21 5.95 15.87
C THR A 89 14.92 5.23 14.56
N LYS A 90 13.78 5.49 13.91
CA LYS A 90 13.33 4.84 12.66
C LYS A 90 13.43 5.74 11.43
N PHE A 91 13.57 7.03 11.62
CA PHE A 91 13.77 8.06 10.58
C PHE A 91 14.57 9.21 11.18
N THR A 92 15.15 10.09 10.34
CA THR A 92 15.93 11.21 10.84
C THR A 92 15.07 12.42 11.18
N ALA A 93 15.60 13.35 12.00
CA ALA A 93 14.92 14.61 12.29
C ALA A 93 14.74 15.46 11.02
N GLU A 94 15.69 15.38 10.07
CA GLU A 94 15.60 16.05 8.77
C GLU A 94 14.46 15.48 7.93
N GLN A 95 14.28 14.15 7.90
CA GLN A 95 13.17 13.51 7.20
C GLN A 95 11.82 13.91 7.80
N GLN A 96 11.71 13.90 9.13
CA GLN A 96 10.50 14.37 9.83
C GLN A 96 10.17 15.81 9.48
N LYS A 97 11.17 16.68 9.56
CA LYS A 97 10.99 18.11 9.24
C LYS A 97 10.56 18.30 7.78
N ALA A 98 11.23 17.65 6.83
CA ALA A 98 10.91 17.77 5.42
C ALA A 98 9.48 17.29 5.12
N PHE A 99 9.05 16.19 5.73
CA PHE A 99 7.69 15.67 5.59
C PHE A 99 6.65 16.68 6.11
N TRP A 100 6.82 17.19 7.33
CA TRP A 100 5.84 18.14 7.90
C TRP A 100 5.89 19.51 7.24
N ASP A 101 7.04 19.99 6.78
CA ASP A 101 7.11 21.19 5.93
C ASP A 101 6.28 21.00 4.65
N ALA A 102 6.38 19.82 3.99
CA ALA A 102 5.61 19.53 2.79
C ALA A 102 4.11 19.40 3.06
N VAL A 103 3.72 18.79 4.18
CA VAL A 103 2.31 18.73 4.64
C VAL A 103 1.76 20.14 4.89
N ASN A 104 2.53 20.97 5.63
CA ASN A 104 2.12 22.33 6.01
C ASN A 104 2.08 23.32 4.83
N ASP A 105 2.77 23.06 3.74
CA ASP A 105 2.73 23.89 2.52
C ASP A 105 1.93 23.21 1.41
N GLY A 106 2.46 22.18 0.77
CA GLY A 106 1.86 21.51 -0.39
C GLY A 106 0.57 20.77 -0.04
N GLY A 107 0.55 20.05 1.09
CA GLY A 107 -0.63 19.33 1.56
C GLY A 107 -1.79 20.26 1.90
N VAL A 108 -1.52 21.36 2.58
CA VAL A 108 -2.54 22.39 2.89
C VAL A 108 -3.10 22.99 1.60
N LYS A 109 -2.26 23.28 0.61
CA LYS A 109 -2.73 23.80 -0.70
C LYS A 109 -3.61 22.78 -1.41
N PHE A 110 -3.23 21.51 -1.43
CA PHE A 110 -4.01 20.43 -2.03
C PHE A 110 -5.41 20.35 -1.41
N ALA A 111 -5.51 20.30 -0.08
CA ALA A 111 -6.79 20.27 0.62
C ALA A 111 -7.60 21.57 0.42
N GLN A 112 -6.94 22.73 0.36
CA GLN A 112 -7.62 24.00 0.12
C GLN A 112 -8.29 24.06 -1.25
N GLU A 113 -7.66 23.49 -2.30
CA GLU A 113 -8.29 23.41 -3.63
C GLU A 113 -9.57 22.57 -3.61
N ILE A 114 -9.63 21.51 -2.80
CA ILE A 114 -10.85 20.71 -2.60
C ILE A 114 -11.92 21.55 -1.87
N ILE A 115 -11.53 22.25 -0.81
CA ILE A 115 -12.45 23.13 -0.06
C ILE A 115 -13.02 24.19 -1.00
N ASP A 116 -12.17 24.87 -1.77
CA ASP A 116 -12.59 25.92 -2.71
C ASP A 116 -13.56 25.37 -3.77
N LYS A 117 -13.32 24.14 -4.24
CA LYS A 117 -14.20 23.45 -5.17
C LYS A 117 -15.58 23.13 -4.56
N CYS A 118 -15.61 22.74 -3.28
CA CYS A 118 -16.85 22.54 -2.54
C CYS A 118 -17.61 23.86 -2.31
N VAL A 119 -16.91 24.96 -2.07
CA VAL A 119 -17.52 26.31 -1.97
C VAL A 119 -18.11 26.75 -3.31
N GLU A 120 -17.38 26.58 -4.42
CA GLU A 120 -17.88 26.89 -5.78
C GLU A 120 -19.18 26.13 -6.11
N SER A 121 -19.30 24.89 -5.66
CA SER A 121 -20.50 24.05 -5.86
C SER A 121 -21.62 24.31 -4.83
N GLY A 122 -21.35 25.09 -3.79
CA GLY A 122 -22.28 25.33 -2.68
C GLY A 122 -22.37 24.18 -1.67
N ALA A 123 -21.42 23.25 -1.70
CA ALA A 123 -21.35 22.09 -0.80
C ALA A 123 -20.61 22.40 0.51
N ALA A 124 -19.79 23.45 0.55
CA ALA A 124 -19.17 24.01 1.76
C ALA A 124 -19.58 25.48 1.93
N ALA A 125 -19.60 25.96 3.18
CA ALA A 125 -20.13 27.30 3.50
C ALA A 125 -19.15 28.41 3.07
N ASP A 126 -17.86 28.25 3.31
CA ASP A 126 -16.81 29.20 2.94
C ASP A 126 -15.43 28.49 2.87
N ALA A 127 -14.37 29.24 2.53
CA ALA A 127 -13.01 28.73 2.37
C ALA A 127 -12.35 28.20 3.67
N ASN A 128 -13.01 28.31 4.83
CA ASN A 128 -12.56 27.75 6.10
C ASN A 128 -13.44 26.57 6.55
N ASP A 129 -14.42 26.17 5.75
CA ASP A 129 -15.31 25.04 6.08
C ASP A 129 -14.73 23.70 5.61
N ALA A 130 -13.58 23.32 6.17
CA ALA A 130 -12.95 22.04 5.89
C ALA A 130 -13.84 20.86 6.31
N ALA A 131 -14.63 21.00 7.39
CA ALA A 131 -15.53 19.95 7.85
C ALA A 131 -16.68 19.70 6.85
N GLY A 132 -17.32 20.76 6.36
CA GLY A 132 -18.33 20.65 5.32
C GLY A 132 -17.79 20.11 4.01
N ALA A 133 -16.60 20.55 3.61
CA ALA A 133 -15.93 20.07 2.41
C ALA A 133 -15.55 18.58 2.51
N ALA A 134 -14.97 18.12 3.63
CA ALA A 134 -14.63 16.71 3.84
C ALA A 134 -15.85 15.79 3.75
N ALA A 135 -16.97 16.18 4.36
CA ALA A 135 -18.23 15.45 4.28
C ALA A 135 -18.78 15.42 2.85
N ALA A 136 -18.77 16.56 2.16
CA ALA A 136 -19.26 16.67 0.78
C ALA A 136 -18.39 15.89 -0.23
N TRP A 137 -17.08 15.83 0.02
CA TRP A 137 -16.12 15.07 -0.79
C TRP A 137 -16.08 13.57 -0.44
N ASN A 138 -16.89 13.15 0.56
CA ASN A 138 -16.97 11.76 1.04
C ASN A 138 -15.66 11.22 1.63
N LEU A 139 -14.86 12.10 2.26
CA LEU A 139 -13.61 11.73 2.92
C LEU A 139 -13.83 11.22 4.35
N GLY A 140 -14.92 11.63 4.99
CA GLY A 140 -15.22 11.33 6.39
C GLY A 140 -15.62 12.59 7.16
N GLU A 141 -15.72 12.46 8.49
CA GLU A 141 -16.14 13.55 9.38
C GLU A 141 -14.91 14.25 9.99
N LEU A 142 -14.93 15.57 9.97
CA LEU A 142 -14.01 16.43 10.70
C LEU A 142 -14.77 17.27 11.74
N PRO A 143 -14.15 17.62 12.87
CA PRO A 143 -14.77 18.50 13.86
C PRO A 143 -15.00 19.89 13.31
N ALA A 144 -15.98 20.59 13.86
CA ALA A 144 -16.22 21.99 13.52
C ALA A 144 -14.99 22.85 13.84
N GLY A 145 -14.57 23.68 12.87
CA GLY A 145 -13.37 24.50 12.96
C GLY A 145 -12.08 23.77 12.54
N ALA A 146 -12.18 22.57 12.00
CA ALA A 146 -11.06 21.91 11.33
C ALA A 146 -10.50 22.79 10.20
N THR A 147 -9.22 22.64 9.94
CA THR A 147 -8.45 23.39 8.95
C THR A 147 -8.22 22.58 7.67
N ALA A 148 -7.68 23.21 6.62
CA ALA A 148 -7.20 22.50 5.44
C ALA A 148 -6.09 21.47 5.77
N LYS A 149 -5.27 21.74 6.80
CA LYS A 149 -4.29 20.77 7.30
C LYS A 149 -4.97 19.52 7.84
N ASP A 150 -5.97 19.67 8.72
CA ASP A 150 -6.73 18.54 9.27
C ASP A 150 -7.41 17.72 8.17
N MET A 151 -7.88 18.39 7.11
CA MET A 151 -8.45 17.70 5.95
C MET A 151 -7.41 16.94 5.15
N PHE A 152 -6.21 17.49 4.96
CA PHE A 152 -5.10 16.77 4.32
C PHE A 152 -4.64 15.57 5.14
N GLU A 153 -4.56 15.71 6.45
CA GLU A 153 -4.24 14.60 7.35
C GLU A 153 -5.31 13.50 7.32
N LEU A 154 -6.61 13.85 7.20
CA LEU A 154 -7.68 12.89 6.99
C LEU A 154 -7.52 12.15 5.66
N ILE A 155 -7.18 12.85 4.57
CA ILE A 155 -6.87 12.22 3.28
C ILE A 155 -5.68 11.28 3.45
N GLY A 156 -4.60 11.73 4.10
CA GLY A 156 -3.43 10.92 4.38
C GLY A 156 -3.78 9.62 5.12
N ALA A 157 -4.60 9.71 6.17
CA ALA A 157 -5.06 8.56 6.94
C ALA A 157 -5.92 7.60 6.11
N ASN A 158 -6.80 8.10 5.24
CA ASN A 158 -7.65 7.28 4.37
C ASN A 158 -6.86 6.48 3.33
N TYR A 159 -5.68 6.96 2.94
CA TYR A 159 -4.82 6.37 1.92
C TYR A 159 -3.49 5.84 2.47
N ASP A 160 -3.39 5.61 3.79
CA ASP A 160 -2.16 5.14 4.44
C ASP A 160 -0.92 5.99 4.10
N TRP A 161 -1.12 7.30 3.85
CA TRP A 161 -0.09 8.25 3.43
C TRP A 161 0.65 7.85 2.13
N ASN A 162 -0.03 7.09 1.28
CA ASN A 162 0.43 6.82 -0.07
C ASN A 162 0.08 8.00 -0.99
N PHE A 163 1.04 8.88 -1.26
CA PHE A 163 0.82 10.09 -2.04
C PHE A 163 0.31 9.81 -3.46
N SER A 164 0.74 8.70 -4.09
CA SER A 164 0.23 8.29 -5.40
C SER A 164 -1.25 7.93 -5.35
N ALA A 165 -1.69 7.24 -4.29
CA ALA A 165 -3.11 6.92 -4.10
C ALA A 165 -3.94 8.16 -3.74
N MET A 166 -3.37 9.10 -2.96
CA MET A 166 -4.01 10.38 -2.60
C MET A 166 -4.27 11.28 -3.81
N GLU A 167 -3.55 11.09 -4.94
CA GLU A 167 -3.83 11.78 -6.21
C GLU A 167 -5.27 11.59 -6.72
N ALA A 168 -5.96 10.54 -6.28
CA ALA A 168 -7.37 10.31 -6.63
C ALA A 168 -8.29 11.45 -6.17
N GLU A 169 -7.87 12.24 -5.16
CA GLU A 169 -8.63 13.35 -4.58
C GLU A 169 -8.28 14.71 -5.22
N THR A 170 -7.47 14.75 -6.27
CA THR A 170 -7.04 15.99 -6.93
C THR A 170 -8.23 16.81 -7.41
N ALA A 171 -8.37 18.05 -6.91
CA ALA A 171 -9.37 19.01 -7.32
C ALA A 171 -8.87 20.03 -8.37
N GLY A 172 -7.56 20.21 -8.47
CA GLY A 172 -6.89 21.16 -9.35
C GLY A 172 -5.46 20.74 -9.64
N THR A 173 -4.52 21.09 -8.78
CA THR A 173 -3.09 20.77 -8.93
C THR A 173 -2.81 19.35 -8.45
N ALA A 174 -2.00 18.61 -9.19
CA ALA A 174 -1.57 17.28 -8.78
C ALA A 174 -0.74 17.36 -7.49
N LEU A 175 -0.89 16.38 -6.60
CA LEU A 175 -0.16 16.35 -5.33
C LEU A 175 1.35 16.24 -5.58
N SER A 176 1.76 15.52 -6.63
CA SER A 176 3.15 15.39 -7.10
C SER A 176 3.79 16.71 -7.54
N ASP A 177 2.97 17.73 -7.89
CA ASP A 177 3.47 19.08 -8.21
C ASP A 177 3.57 19.98 -6.95
N LEU A 178 2.93 19.59 -5.86
CA LEU A 178 2.84 20.34 -4.60
C LEU A 178 3.82 19.82 -3.54
N ILE A 179 4.12 18.53 -3.55
CA ILE A 179 5.04 17.88 -2.60
C ILE A 179 6.42 17.75 -3.26
N PRO A 180 7.52 18.12 -2.60
CA PRO A 180 8.88 17.91 -3.11
C PRO A 180 9.13 16.43 -3.47
N GLU A 181 9.80 16.17 -4.59
CA GLU A 181 10.01 14.83 -5.15
C GLU A 181 10.64 13.85 -4.15
N ASP A 182 11.62 14.31 -3.37
CA ASP A 182 12.28 13.51 -2.34
C ASP A 182 11.34 13.12 -1.19
N VAL A 183 10.42 14.01 -0.80
CA VAL A 183 9.37 13.72 0.21
C VAL A 183 8.27 12.84 -0.41
N TYR A 184 7.90 13.07 -1.66
CA TYR A 184 6.93 12.24 -2.37
C TYR A 184 7.38 10.77 -2.39
N ALA A 185 8.67 10.52 -2.57
CA ALA A 185 9.27 9.19 -2.54
C ALA A 185 9.15 8.49 -1.16
N TYR A 186 8.85 9.21 -0.06
CA TYR A 186 8.65 8.59 1.26
C TYR A 186 7.45 7.63 1.27
N SER A 187 6.46 7.84 0.40
CA SER A 187 5.28 6.97 0.29
C SER A 187 5.58 5.59 -0.30
N THR A 188 6.76 5.41 -0.92
CA THR A 188 7.25 4.13 -1.45
C THR A 188 8.56 3.68 -0.78
N THR A 189 9.10 4.46 0.15
CA THR A 189 10.31 4.10 0.91
C THR A 189 9.92 3.18 2.06
N GLY A 190 10.31 1.90 1.99
CA GLY A 190 10.04 0.92 3.04
C GLY A 190 10.95 1.10 4.25
N VAL A 191 10.36 1.04 5.45
CA VAL A 191 11.05 1.06 6.75
C VAL A 191 10.67 -0.16 7.55
N ASN A 192 11.67 -0.89 8.05
CA ASN A 192 11.44 -2.02 8.94
C ASN A 192 11.08 -1.51 10.35
N VAL A 193 9.93 -1.90 10.87
CA VAL A 193 9.39 -1.41 12.16
C VAL A 193 9.25 -2.51 13.22
N GLY A 194 9.46 -3.78 12.85
CA GLY A 194 9.33 -4.94 13.74
C GLY A 194 10.48 -5.93 13.61
N ASP A 195 10.31 -7.09 14.24
CA ASP A 195 11.15 -8.25 13.94
C ASP A 195 10.91 -8.62 12.48
N ALA A 196 11.94 -8.49 11.66
CA ALA A 196 11.84 -8.70 10.23
C ALA A 196 11.39 -10.14 9.94
N VAL A 197 10.15 -10.30 9.48
CA VAL A 197 9.68 -11.55 8.91
C VAL A 197 10.21 -11.61 7.47
N ALA A 198 11.24 -12.45 7.26
CA ALA A 198 11.98 -12.49 6.01
C ALA A 198 11.17 -13.08 4.84
N SER A 199 10.07 -13.79 5.11
CA SER A 199 9.27 -14.45 4.10
C SER A 199 7.82 -14.67 4.58
N VAL A 200 6.91 -14.81 3.62
CA VAL A 200 5.52 -15.21 3.86
C VAL A 200 5.48 -16.72 4.13
N ALA A 201 5.05 -17.13 5.31
CA ALA A 201 5.11 -18.54 5.75
C ALA A 201 4.31 -19.48 4.83
N GLY A 202 3.23 -19.00 4.24
CA GLY A 202 2.40 -19.77 3.31
C GLY A 202 2.96 -19.91 1.90
N ILE A 203 4.11 -19.31 1.56
CA ILE A 203 4.76 -19.41 0.25
C ILE A 203 6.04 -20.23 0.39
N VAL A 204 6.04 -21.49 -0.07
CA VAL A 204 7.16 -22.41 0.12
C VAL A 204 7.61 -23.00 -1.22
N LYS A 205 8.87 -22.77 -1.60
CA LYS A 205 9.49 -23.47 -2.73
C LYS A 205 9.68 -24.95 -2.36
N THR A 206 9.18 -25.85 -3.20
CA THR A 206 9.31 -27.32 -3.02
C THR A 206 10.23 -27.97 -4.05
N GLY A 207 10.59 -27.25 -5.10
CA GLY A 207 11.53 -27.68 -6.14
C GLY A 207 11.76 -26.57 -7.16
N ASP A 208 12.61 -26.77 -8.15
CA ASP A 208 12.90 -25.73 -9.15
C ASP A 208 11.70 -25.34 -10.01
N TYR A 209 10.71 -26.23 -10.10
CA TYR A 209 9.47 -26.02 -10.86
C TYR A 209 8.23 -26.27 -10.01
N SER A 210 8.33 -26.21 -8.67
CA SER A 210 7.20 -26.47 -7.79
C SER A 210 7.25 -25.64 -6.53
N MET A 211 6.05 -25.27 -6.03
CA MET A 211 5.85 -24.58 -4.76
C MET A 211 4.53 -25.00 -4.13
N THR A 212 4.41 -24.78 -2.83
CA THR A 212 3.12 -24.75 -2.14
C THR A 212 2.74 -23.35 -1.77
N LEU A 213 1.45 -23.06 -1.89
CA LEU A 213 0.82 -21.86 -1.37
C LEU A 213 -0.25 -22.28 -0.35
N THR A 214 -0.18 -21.76 0.87
CA THR A 214 -1.13 -22.07 1.93
C THR A 214 -1.94 -20.83 2.31
N THR A 215 -3.28 -20.95 2.30
CA THR A 215 -4.21 -19.91 2.73
C THR A 215 -4.88 -20.29 4.05
N THR A 216 -5.35 -19.30 4.82
CA THR A 216 -6.06 -19.54 6.09
C THR A 216 -7.47 -20.10 5.90
N GLU A 217 -8.02 -19.97 4.70
CA GLU A 217 -9.35 -20.46 4.29
C GLU A 217 -9.39 -20.75 2.79
N LEU A 218 -10.44 -21.46 2.33
CA LEU A 218 -10.65 -21.73 0.92
C LEU A 218 -10.96 -20.43 0.16
N SER A 219 -10.08 -20.04 -0.75
CA SER A 219 -10.32 -18.94 -1.67
C SER A 219 -10.70 -19.47 -3.06
N THR A 220 -11.96 -19.31 -3.45
CA THR A 220 -12.45 -19.73 -4.77
C THR A 220 -11.85 -18.93 -5.92
N THR A 221 -11.29 -17.77 -5.64
CA THR A 221 -10.64 -16.88 -6.63
C THR A 221 -9.14 -17.09 -6.71
N MET A 222 -8.55 -17.88 -5.81
CA MET A 222 -7.08 -18.02 -5.68
C MET A 222 -6.40 -18.44 -6.99
N ILE A 223 -6.97 -19.41 -7.70
CA ILE A 223 -6.41 -19.90 -8.97
C ILE A 223 -6.36 -18.81 -10.04
N TYR A 224 -7.33 -17.87 -10.03
CA TYR A 224 -7.33 -16.73 -10.94
C TYR A 224 -6.32 -15.68 -10.55
N GLN A 225 -6.09 -15.48 -9.24
CA GLN A 225 -5.09 -14.53 -8.72
C GLN A 225 -3.66 -14.99 -9.02
N LEU A 226 -3.43 -16.31 -9.16
CA LEU A 226 -2.14 -16.88 -9.58
C LEU A 226 -1.83 -16.70 -11.08
N GLN A 227 -2.77 -16.18 -11.88
CA GLN A 227 -2.54 -15.86 -13.29
C GLN A 227 -1.85 -14.50 -13.48
N MET A 228 -0.88 -14.19 -12.64
CA MET A 228 -0.10 -12.98 -12.76
C MET A 228 1.02 -13.14 -13.81
N PRO A 229 1.48 -12.06 -14.44
CA PRO A 229 2.68 -12.10 -15.27
C PRO A 229 3.93 -12.40 -14.43
N ILE A 230 4.83 -13.17 -15.02
CA ILE A 230 6.16 -13.48 -14.49
C ILE A 230 7.16 -12.56 -15.18
#